data_0f285f9db653ab7d713c818648afcb71
#
_entry.id   0f285f9db653ab7d713c818648afcb71
#
_cell.length_a   1.000
_cell.length_b   1.000
_cell.length_c   1.000
_cell.angle_alpha   90.00
_cell.angle_beta   90.00
_cell.angle_gamma   90.00
#
_symmetry.space_group_name_H-M   'P 1'
#
loop_
_entity.id
_entity.type
_entity.pdbx_description
1 polymer ?
#
loop_
_entity_poly.entity_id
_entity_poly.type
_entity_poly.pdbx_seq_one_letter_code
_entity_poly.pdbx_strand_id
1 'polypeptide(L)'
;MPLESGITAADYTDQYWRSLYYFNCFRFAIGSGLLIVSWQSEFASLGSYHYQLFLYAGIGHVLFSGLFMLLIRLRLPGFNRQLAIQVISDIAFFSLMLYASGGLQSGLGVLLLVSLAGAGLISRGRLALFFASIATISLLLQETYSLWTIDHYAAQYSQAGLLSMAYFAVAWLAHRLAKYTLASEQLAKERGIDYCC
;
A
#
# COMPACT_ATOMS: atom_id res chain seq x y z
N MET A 1 45.20 10.01 -10.06
CA MET A 1 43.99 9.68 -10.84
C MET A 1 43.09 8.91 -9.92
N PRO A 2 42.02 9.48 -9.36
CA PRO A 2 41.07 8.75 -8.52
C PRO A 2 40.09 8.09 -9.46
N LEU A 3 39.93 6.78 -9.31
CA LEU A 3 38.82 6.00 -9.87
C LEU A 3 37.57 6.41 -9.08
N GLU A 4 36.78 7.34 -9.61
CA GLU A 4 35.41 7.53 -9.25
C GLU A 4 34.68 6.21 -9.54
N SER A 5 34.53 5.39 -8.50
CA SER A 5 33.56 4.29 -8.52
C SER A 5 32.18 4.93 -8.46
N GLY A 6 31.78 5.54 -9.57
CA GLY A 6 30.50 6.16 -9.73
C GLY A 6 29.40 5.11 -9.57
N ILE A 7 28.62 5.24 -8.51
CA ILE A 7 27.30 4.63 -8.48
C ILE A 7 26.57 5.26 -9.65
N THR A 8 26.43 4.51 -10.73
CA THR A 8 25.81 5.00 -11.95
C THR A 8 24.33 5.26 -11.68
N ALA A 9 23.75 6.24 -12.34
CA ALA A 9 22.30 6.49 -12.27
C ALA A 9 21.47 5.23 -12.53
N ALA A 10 22.05 4.22 -13.17
CA ALA A 10 21.49 2.89 -13.38
C ALA A 10 21.31 2.09 -12.08
N ASP A 11 22.29 2.13 -11.15
CA ASP A 11 22.20 1.42 -9.87
C ASP A 11 21.06 1.96 -8.98
N TYR A 12 20.88 3.28 -8.93
CA TYR A 12 19.74 3.89 -8.24
C TYR A 12 18.41 3.47 -8.86
N THR A 13 18.34 3.40 -10.17
CA THR A 13 17.12 2.99 -10.88
C THR A 13 16.76 1.54 -10.55
N ASP A 14 17.73 0.63 -10.51
CA ASP A 14 17.50 -0.79 -10.22
C ASP A 14 17.03 -1.02 -8.77
N GLN A 15 17.55 -0.26 -7.81
CA GLN A 15 17.11 -0.35 -6.41
C GLN A 15 15.62 0.03 -6.25
N TYR A 16 15.15 1.08 -6.92
CA TYR A 16 13.72 1.46 -6.89
C TYR A 16 12.81 0.40 -7.51
N TRP A 17 13.24 -0.22 -8.63
CA TRP A 17 12.46 -1.29 -9.26
C TRP A 17 12.39 -2.55 -8.40
N ARG A 18 13.47 -2.88 -7.70
CA ARG A 18 13.49 -4.00 -6.74
C ARG A 18 12.55 -3.74 -5.56
N SER A 19 12.56 -2.54 -5.00
CA SER A 19 11.64 -2.15 -3.91
C SER A 19 10.17 -2.25 -4.35
N LEU A 20 9.87 -1.79 -5.57
CA LEU A 20 8.52 -1.89 -6.13
C LEU A 20 8.10 -3.35 -6.36
N TYR A 21 9.03 -4.21 -6.78
CA TYR A 21 8.79 -5.65 -6.91
C TYR A 21 8.44 -6.30 -5.57
N TYR A 22 9.21 -6.05 -4.51
CA TYR A 22 8.90 -6.56 -3.17
C TYR A 22 7.57 -6.04 -2.63
N PHE A 23 7.28 -4.77 -2.85
CA PHE A 23 5.99 -4.19 -2.50
C PHE A 23 4.83 -4.90 -3.22
N ASN A 24 4.98 -5.17 -4.51
CA ASN A 24 3.96 -5.89 -5.27
C ASN A 24 3.83 -7.37 -4.86
N CYS A 25 4.94 -8.06 -4.54
CA CYS A 25 4.90 -9.42 -3.97
C CYS A 25 4.10 -9.45 -2.66
N PHE A 26 4.31 -8.47 -1.79
CA PHE A 26 3.58 -8.34 -0.54
C PHE A 26 2.07 -8.11 -0.77
N ARG A 27 1.69 -7.25 -1.72
CA ARG A 27 0.29 -7.03 -2.13
C ARG A 27 -0.36 -8.32 -2.63
N PHE A 28 0.34 -9.05 -3.49
CA PHE A 28 -0.12 -10.34 -4.01
C PHE A 28 -0.33 -11.35 -2.87
N ALA A 29 0.59 -11.42 -1.92
CA ALA A 29 0.49 -12.30 -0.76
C ALA A 29 -0.71 -11.95 0.14
N ILE A 30 -0.94 -10.65 0.42
CA ILE A 30 -2.12 -10.20 1.20
C ILE A 30 -3.41 -10.56 0.47
N GLY A 31 -3.53 -10.22 -0.81
CA GLY A 31 -4.74 -10.50 -1.59
C GLY A 31 -5.06 -11.99 -1.65
N SER A 32 -4.04 -12.82 -1.90
CA SER A 32 -4.18 -14.28 -1.89
C SER A 32 -4.54 -14.81 -0.51
N GLY A 33 -3.92 -14.28 0.56
CA GLY A 33 -4.20 -14.64 1.93
C GLY A 33 -5.65 -14.34 2.33
N LEU A 34 -6.16 -13.16 1.96
CA LEU A 34 -7.56 -12.78 2.21
C LEU A 34 -8.55 -13.72 1.51
N LEU A 35 -8.27 -14.12 0.27
CA LEU A 35 -9.10 -15.08 -0.46
C LEU A 35 -9.07 -16.46 0.20
N ILE A 36 -7.90 -16.94 0.64
CA ILE A 36 -7.77 -18.22 1.34
C ILE A 36 -8.53 -18.20 2.66
N VAL A 37 -8.37 -17.12 3.44
CA VAL A 37 -9.05 -16.96 4.73
C VAL A 37 -10.57 -16.84 4.55
N SER A 38 -11.05 -16.16 3.52
CA SER A 38 -12.48 -16.05 3.24
C SER A 38 -13.15 -17.38 2.85
N TRP A 39 -12.34 -18.37 2.43
CA TRP A 39 -12.85 -19.73 2.15
C TRP A 39 -13.12 -20.51 3.43
N GLN A 40 -12.50 -20.15 4.56
CA GLN A 40 -12.68 -20.80 5.84
C GLN A 40 -13.90 -20.22 6.54
N SER A 41 -14.87 -21.05 6.88
CA SER A 41 -16.14 -20.68 7.51
C SER A 41 -16.01 -20.02 8.90
N GLU A 42 -14.83 -20.11 9.53
CA GLU A 42 -14.55 -19.51 10.85
C GLU A 42 -14.40 -17.99 10.81
N PHE A 43 -14.11 -17.41 9.64
CA PHE A 43 -13.97 -15.96 9.45
C PHE A 43 -15.22 -15.33 8.82
N ALA A 44 -16.39 -15.60 9.41
CA ALA A 44 -17.70 -15.13 8.94
C ALA A 44 -17.84 -13.59 8.83
N SER A 45 -16.89 -12.82 9.38
CA SER A 45 -16.88 -11.35 9.27
C SER A 45 -16.44 -10.86 7.90
N LEU A 46 -15.67 -11.65 7.14
CA LEU A 46 -15.21 -11.27 5.80
C LEU A 46 -16.30 -11.54 4.77
N GLY A 47 -16.74 -10.48 4.08
CA GLY A 47 -17.84 -10.57 3.13
C GLY A 47 -19.23 -10.79 3.76
N SER A 48 -19.40 -10.42 5.04
CA SER A 48 -20.62 -10.63 5.79
C SER A 48 -21.85 -9.93 5.19
N TYR A 49 -21.66 -8.81 4.51
CA TYR A 49 -22.73 -8.05 3.85
C TYR A 49 -22.95 -8.51 2.39
N HIS A 50 -21.85 -8.62 1.62
CA HIS A 50 -21.90 -9.05 0.21
C HIS A 50 -20.71 -9.96 -0.14
N TYR A 51 -20.82 -11.25 0.14
CA TYR A 51 -19.75 -12.23 -0.09
C TYR A 51 -19.25 -12.27 -1.54
N GLN A 52 -20.17 -12.21 -2.51
CA GLN A 52 -19.78 -12.22 -3.94
C GLN A 52 -18.97 -10.99 -4.32
N LEU A 53 -19.35 -9.81 -3.82
CA LEU A 53 -18.60 -8.58 -4.06
C LEU A 53 -17.19 -8.65 -3.46
N PHE A 54 -17.08 -9.21 -2.24
CA PHE A 54 -15.80 -9.46 -1.59
C PHE A 54 -14.90 -10.36 -2.43
N LEU A 55 -15.44 -11.49 -2.93
CA LEU A 55 -14.70 -12.41 -3.79
C LEU A 55 -14.24 -11.74 -5.10
N TYR A 56 -15.15 -11.03 -5.79
CA TYR A 56 -14.79 -10.35 -7.04
C TYR A 56 -13.72 -9.27 -6.83
N ALA A 57 -13.83 -8.49 -5.75
CA ALA A 57 -12.83 -7.49 -5.38
C ALA A 57 -11.48 -8.15 -5.06
N GLY A 58 -11.49 -9.27 -4.32
CA GLY A 58 -10.29 -10.03 -3.98
C GLY A 58 -9.60 -10.65 -5.19
N ILE A 59 -10.36 -11.32 -6.04
CA ILE A 59 -9.84 -11.89 -7.30
C ILE A 59 -9.30 -10.76 -8.18
N GLY A 60 -10.04 -9.65 -8.32
CA GLY A 60 -9.59 -8.49 -9.07
C GLY A 60 -8.29 -7.93 -8.56
N HIS A 61 -8.13 -7.81 -7.23
CA HIS A 61 -6.89 -7.34 -6.60
C HIS A 61 -5.70 -8.27 -6.88
N VAL A 62 -5.89 -9.60 -6.77
CA VAL A 62 -4.84 -10.59 -7.05
C VAL A 62 -4.44 -10.58 -8.53
N LEU A 63 -5.41 -10.56 -9.44
CA LEU A 63 -5.16 -10.48 -10.89
C LEU A 63 -4.42 -9.18 -11.25
N PHE A 64 -4.83 -8.06 -10.67
CA PHE A 64 -4.20 -6.77 -10.89
C PHE A 64 -2.77 -6.75 -10.37
N SER A 65 -2.52 -7.30 -9.17
CA SER A 65 -1.16 -7.46 -8.63
C SER A 65 -0.30 -8.36 -9.51
N GLY A 66 -0.86 -9.46 -10.03
CA GLY A 66 -0.17 -10.35 -10.97
C GLY A 66 0.20 -9.65 -12.28
N LEU A 67 -0.72 -8.86 -12.85
CA LEU A 67 -0.47 -8.04 -14.03
C LEU A 67 0.67 -7.04 -13.79
N PHE A 68 0.65 -6.35 -12.64
CA PHE A 68 1.71 -5.41 -12.29
C PHE A 68 3.07 -6.08 -12.07
N MET A 69 3.09 -7.34 -11.63
CA MET A 69 4.34 -8.10 -11.54
C MET A 69 5.00 -8.27 -12.92
N LEU A 70 4.19 -8.49 -13.96
CA LEU A 70 4.66 -8.55 -15.35
C LEU A 70 5.12 -7.16 -15.83
N LEU A 71 4.33 -6.10 -15.57
CA LEU A 71 4.68 -4.73 -15.95
C LEU A 71 5.96 -4.22 -15.28
N ILE A 72 6.22 -4.61 -14.03
CA ILE A 72 7.48 -4.29 -13.32
C ILE A 72 8.66 -4.93 -14.04
N ARG A 73 8.54 -6.19 -14.49
CA ARG A 73 9.59 -6.86 -15.26
C ARG A 73 9.87 -6.17 -16.59
N LEU A 74 8.82 -5.67 -17.25
CA LEU A 74 8.92 -4.92 -18.50
C LEU A 74 9.34 -3.44 -18.30
N ARG A 75 9.38 -2.96 -17.04
CA ARG A 75 9.68 -1.56 -16.67
C ARG A 75 8.76 -0.53 -17.35
N LEU A 76 7.49 -0.89 -17.57
CA LEU A 76 6.46 -0.09 -18.23
C LEU A 76 5.22 0.05 -17.32
N PRO A 77 4.56 1.21 -17.26
CA PRO A 77 4.98 2.58 -17.56
C PRO A 77 6.03 3.10 -16.55
N GLY A 78 6.51 4.34 -16.67
CA GLY A 78 7.52 4.89 -15.76
C GLY A 78 7.18 4.73 -14.28
N PHE A 79 8.20 4.55 -13.43
CA PHE A 79 8.14 4.17 -12.02
C PHE A 79 7.05 4.89 -11.20
N ASN A 80 7.01 6.24 -11.25
CA ASN A 80 6.04 7.01 -10.45
C ASN A 80 4.59 6.75 -10.85
N ARG A 81 4.31 6.54 -12.14
CA ARG A 81 2.96 6.22 -12.63
C ARG A 81 2.55 4.84 -12.18
N GLN A 82 3.47 3.87 -12.25
CA GLN A 82 3.19 2.50 -11.83
C GLN A 82 2.91 2.43 -10.33
N LEU A 83 3.73 3.09 -9.49
CA LEU A 83 3.49 3.18 -8.06
C LEU A 83 2.13 3.83 -7.76
N ALA A 84 1.82 4.96 -8.41
CA ALA A 84 0.55 5.65 -8.17
C ALA A 84 -0.66 4.79 -8.53
N ILE A 85 -0.64 4.12 -9.68
CA ILE A 85 -1.74 3.24 -10.11
C ILE A 85 -1.88 2.06 -9.13
N GLN A 86 -0.80 1.47 -8.67
CA GLN A 86 -0.82 0.39 -7.70
C GLN A 86 -1.47 0.81 -6.38
N VAL A 87 -1.06 1.94 -5.80
CA VAL A 87 -1.61 2.42 -4.52
C VAL A 87 -3.06 2.83 -4.65
N ILE A 88 -3.44 3.51 -5.73
CA ILE A 88 -4.85 3.89 -5.98
C ILE A 88 -5.71 2.63 -6.15
N SER A 89 -5.21 1.62 -6.85
CA SER A 89 -5.93 0.36 -6.99
C SER A 89 -6.11 -0.37 -5.65
N ASP A 90 -5.11 -0.33 -4.76
CA ASP A 90 -5.25 -0.88 -3.41
C ASP A 90 -6.36 -0.18 -2.64
N ILE A 91 -6.36 1.16 -2.65
CA ILE A 91 -7.41 1.94 -1.99
C ILE A 91 -8.79 1.55 -2.52
N ALA A 92 -8.94 1.41 -3.84
CA ALA A 92 -10.21 1.03 -4.45
C ALA A 92 -10.64 -0.39 -4.06
N PHE A 93 -9.78 -1.39 -4.20
CA PHE A 93 -10.12 -2.78 -3.89
C PHE A 93 -10.37 -3.00 -2.40
N PHE A 94 -9.52 -2.44 -1.52
CA PHE A 94 -9.74 -2.56 -0.07
C PHE A 94 -10.99 -1.82 0.39
N SER A 95 -11.34 -0.67 -0.21
CA SER A 95 -12.60 0.01 0.08
C SER A 95 -13.82 -0.82 -0.34
N LEU A 96 -13.76 -1.50 -1.49
CA LEU A 96 -14.81 -2.42 -1.92
C LEU A 96 -14.93 -3.63 -0.99
N MET A 97 -13.80 -4.22 -0.59
CA MET A 97 -13.79 -5.34 0.36
C MET A 97 -14.31 -4.93 1.74
N LEU A 98 -13.94 -3.72 2.20
CA LEU A 98 -14.39 -3.15 3.46
C LEU A 98 -15.92 -2.97 3.46
N TYR A 99 -16.48 -2.41 2.38
CA TYR A 99 -17.92 -2.31 2.19
C TYR A 99 -18.61 -3.68 2.18
N ALA A 100 -18.07 -4.62 1.42
CA ALA A 100 -18.61 -5.97 1.31
C ALA A 100 -18.60 -6.75 2.64
N SER A 101 -17.71 -6.38 3.55
CA SER A 101 -17.54 -7.00 4.86
C SER A 101 -18.29 -6.26 5.99
N GLY A 102 -19.18 -5.33 5.66
CA GLY A 102 -19.99 -4.62 6.67
C GLY A 102 -19.27 -3.45 7.34
N GLY A 103 -18.26 -2.85 6.67
CA GLY A 103 -17.59 -1.63 7.12
C GLY A 103 -16.41 -1.85 8.05
N LEU A 104 -16.08 -0.82 8.85
CA LEU A 104 -14.88 -0.78 9.69
C LEU A 104 -14.76 -1.90 10.71
N GLN A 105 -15.88 -2.49 11.14
CA GLN A 105 -15.89 -3.61 12.09
C GLN A 105 -15.16 -4.85 11.57
N SER A 106 -15.02 -5.00 10.26
CA SER A 106 -14.27 -6.10 9.65
C SER A 106 -12.76 -6.03 9.88
N GLY A 107 -12.22 -4.88 10.33
CA GLY A 107 -10.79 -4.66 10.52
C GLY A 107 -9.97 -4.48 9.24
N LEU A 108 -10.58 -4.62 8.06
CA LEU A 108 -9.88 -4.52 6.76
C LEU A 108 -9.25 -3.14 6.50
N GLY A 109 -9.75 -2.09 7.15
CA GLY A 109 -9.17 -0.74 7.06
C GLY A 109 -7.70 -0.67 7.47
N VAL A 110 -7.24 -1.60 8.33
CA VAL A 110 -5.82 -1.69 8.72
C VAL A 110 -4.92 -2.11 7.56
N LEU A 111 -5.44 -2.84 6.57
CA LEU A 111 -4.65 -3.24 5.40
C LEU A 111 -4.22 -2.04 4.55
N LEU A 112 -5.02 -0.97 4.52
CA LEU A 112 -4.64 0.28 3.89
C LEU A 112 -3.44 0.95 4.56
N LEU A 113 -3.27 0.81 5.90
CA LEU A 113 -2.07 1.29 6.59
C LEU A 113 -0.80 0.65 6.03
N VAL A 114 -0.84 -0.65 5.77
CA VAL A 114 0.31 -1.39 5.27
C VAL A 114 0.65 -0.98 3.84
N SER A 115 -0.37 -0.82 2.98
CA SER A 115 -0.16 -0.31 1.62
C SER A 115 0.39 1.12 1.62
N LEU A 116 -0.11 1.99 2.51
CA LEU A 116 0.39 3.36 2.65
C LEU A 116 1.81 3.42 3.23
N ALA A 117 2.14 2.52 4.17
CA ALA A 117 3.51 2.39 4.69
C ALA A 117 4.49 2.03 3.56
N GLY A 118 4.17 1.01 2.77
CA GLY A 118 4.98 0.60 1.62
C GLY A 118 5.11 1.71 0.58
N ALA A 119 4.02 2.38 0.26
CA ALA A 119 4.04 3.54 -0.63
C ALA A 119 4.91 4.68 -0.06
N GLY A 120 4.84 4.94 1.25
CA GLY A 120 5.63 5.96 1.94
C GLY A 120 7.12 5.68 1.91
N LEU A 121 7.53 4.41 2.02
CA LEU A 121 8.94 3.99 1.93
C LEU A 121 9.53 4.19 0.53
N ILE A 122 8.72 4.00 -0.51
CA ILE A 122 9.18 3.98 -1.90
C ILE A 122 8.98 5.34 -2.58
N SER A 123 7.93 6.09 -2.19
CA SER A 123 7.55 7.34 -2.85
C SER A 123 8.30 8.56 -2.32
N ARG A 124 8.29 9.63 -3.12
CA ARG A 124 8.70 10.96 -2.64
C ARG A 124 7.60 11.50 -1.70
N GLY A 125 7.97 12.14 -0.58
CA GLY A 125 7.10 12.49 0.55
C GLY A 125 5.77 13.16 0.23
N ARG A 126 5.70 14.00 -0.79
CA ARG A 126 4.46 14.64 -1.21
C ARG A 126 3.44 13.63 -1.75
N LEU A 127 3.89 12.60 -2.44
CA LEU A 127 3.04 11.53 -2.97
C LEU A 127 2.48 10.64 -1.85
N ALA A 128 3.27 10.34 -0.81
CA ALA A 128 2.80 9.56 0.32
C ALA A 128 1.62 10.22 1.05
N LEU A 129 1.72 11.53 1.32
CA LEU A 129 0.63 12.30 1.94
C LEU A 129 -0.59 12.40 1.03
N PHE A 130 -0.39 12.52 -0.27
CA PHE A 130 -1.48 12.53 -1.25
C PHE A 130 -2.25 11.20 -1.23
N PHE A 131 -1.57 10.05 -1.18
CA PHE A 131 -2.22 8.76 -1.06
C PHE A 131 -2.96 8.59 0.28
N ALA A 132 -2.38 9.09 1.38
CA ALA A 132 -3.07 9.09 2.67
C ALA A 132 -4.36 9.93 2.63
N SER A 133 -4.35 11.07 1.93
CA SER A 133 -5.55 11.90 1.74
C SER A 133 -6.64 11.17 0.95
N ILE A 134 -6.28 10.49 -0.15
CA ILE A 134 -7.23 9.70 -0.95
C ILE A 134 -7.80 8.56 -0.12
N ALA A 135 -6.97 7.83 0.63
CA ALA A 135 -7.42 6.74 1.49
C ALA A 135 -8.38 7.23 2.58
N THR A 136 -8.10 8.37 3.20
CA THR A 136 -8.98 9.00 4.19
C THR A 136 -10.32 9.39 3.59
N ILE A 137 -10.33 10.05 2.44
CA ILE A 137 -11.55 10.45 1.74
C ILE A 137 -12.37 9.21 1.37
N SER A 138 -11.70 8.17 0.82
CA SER A 138 -12.34 6.91 0.46
C SER A 138 -12.99 6.22 1.67
N LEU A 139 -12.31 6.22 2.82
CA LEU A 139 -12.82 5.65 4.06
C LEU A 139 -14.06 6.41 4.57
N LEU A 140 -14.01 7.74 4.61
CA LEU A 140 -15.14 8.56 5.06
C LEU A 140 -16.34 8.47 4.11
N LEU A 141 -16.10 8.46 2.79
CA LEU A 141 -17.16 8.26 1.80
C LEU A 141 -17.81 6.89 1.96
N GLN A 142 -17.01 5.85 2.21
CA GLN A 142 -17.52 4.51 2.42
C GLN A 142 -18.37 4.41 3.70
N GLU A 143 -17.95 5.01 4.82
CA GLU A 143 -18.75 5.06 6.04
C GLU A 143 -20.10 5.77 5.81
N THR A 144 -20.09 6.90 5.10
CA THR A 144 -21.30 7.65 4.75
C THR A 144 -22.21 6.85 3.82
N TYR A 145 -21.62 6.16 2.83
CA TYR A 145 -22.37 5.33 1.89
C TYR A 145 -23.01 4.12 2.59
N SER A 146 -22.30 3.48 3.52
CA SER A 146 -22.79 2.35 4.29
C SER A 146 -24.00 2.73 5.16
N LEU A 147 -24.04 3.95 5.71
CA LEU A 147 -25.23 4.48 6.42
C LEU A 147 -26.49 4.54 5.55
N TRP A 148 -26.33 4.77 4.24
CA TRP A 148 -27.47 4.93 3.34
C TRP A 148 -27.92 3.61 2.73
N THR A 149 -27.05 2.60 2.69
CA THR A 149 -27.31 1.34 1.96
C THR A 149 -27.51 0.14 2.86
N ILE A 150 -27.01 0.18 4.11
CA ILE A 150 -27.10 -0.93 5.04
C ILE A 150 -28.11 -0.59 6.15
N ASP A 151 -29.21 -1.34 6.21
CA ASP A 151 -30.20 -1.20 7.29
C ASP A 151 -29.56 -1.45 8.65
N HIS A 152 -29.87 -0.58 9.62
CA HIS A 152 -29.33 -0.63 10.98
C HIS A 152 -27.80 -0.47 11.11
N TYR A 153 -27.11 0.08 10.08
CA TYR A 153 -25.70 0.38 10.17
C TYR A 153 -25.42 1.53 11.16
N ALA A 154 -24.56 1.26 12.14
CA ALA A 154 -24.09 2.28 13.08
C ALA A 154 -22.74 2.81 12.57
N ALA A 155 -22.72 4.00 11.98
CA ALA A 155 -21.49 4.60 11.50
C ALA A 155 -20.48 4.83 12.61
N GLN A 156 -19.25 4.45 12.36
CA GLN A 156 -18.15 4.53 13.31
C GLN A 156 -17.18 5.67 12.95
N TYR A 157 -17.69 6.90 12.85
CA TYR A 157 -16.89 8.06 12.48
C TYR A 157 -15.68 8.32 13.40
N SER A 158 -15.78 7.94 14.69
CA SER A 158 -14.64 8.04 15.61
C SER A 158 -13.51 7.09 15.23
N GLN A 159 -13.82 5.85 14.87
CA GLN A 159 -12.85 4.88 14.38
C GLN A 159 -12.29 5.30 13.01
N ALA A 160 -13.14 5.76 12.09
CA ALA A 160 -12.72 6.29 10.81
C ALA A 160 -11.75 7.48 10.98
N GLY A 161 -12.03 8.36 11.92
CA GLY A 161 -11.15 9.50 12.25
C GLY A 161 -9.79 9.05 12.79
N LEU A 162 -9.77 8.13 13.76
CA LEU A 162 -8.53 7.59 14.30
C LEU A 162 -7.70 6.85 13.24
N LEU A 163 -8.36 6.05 12.40
CA LEU A 163 -7.69 5.32 11.32
C LEU A 163 -7.14 6.28 10.26
N SER A 164 -7.87 7.37 9.96
CA SER A 164 -7.41 8.43 9.05
C SER A 164 -6.16 9.13 9.60
N MET A 165 -6.13 9.45 10.89
CA MET A 165 -4.92 9.98 11.54
C MET A 165 -3.75 9.01 11.42
N ALA A 166 -4.00 7.71 11.63
CA ALA A 166 -3.00 6.68 11.48
C ALA A 166 -2.47 6.58 10.04
N TYR A 167 -3.31 6.76 9.01
CA TYR A 167 -2.87 6.80 7.61
C TYR A 167 -1.84 7.91 7.36
N PHE A 168 -2.10 9.12 7.84
CA PHE A 168 -1.16 10.22 7.70
C PHE A 168 0.12 10.00 8.51
N ALA A 169 -0.01 9.54 9.76
CA ALA A 169 1.14 9.28 10.63
C ALA A 169 2.06 8.21 10.02
N VAL A 170 1.50 7.10 9.53
CA VAL A 170 2.27 6.00 8.93
C VAL A 170 2.91 6.44 7.63
N ALA A 171 2.19 7.13 6.74
CA ALA A 171 2.73 7.62 5.48
C ALA A 171 3.90 8.61 5.71
N TRP A 172 3.75 9.52 6.67
CA TRP A 172 4.79 10.48 7.03
C TRP A 172 6.01 9.79 7.66
N LEU A 173 5.78 8.89 8.63
CA LEU A 173 6.85 8.16 9.33
C LEU A 173 7.64 7.28 8.36
N ALA A 174 6.96 6.51 7.52
CA ALA A 174 7.58 5.66 6.52
C ALA A 174 8.47 6.46 5.55
N HIS A 175 7.96 7.62 5.10
CA HIS A 175 8.75 8.52 4.26
C HIS A 175 9.98 9.09 4.99
N ARG A 176 9.85 9.47 6.26
CA ARG A 176 10.98 9.94 7.07
C ARG A 176 12.02 8.84 7.26
N LEU A 177 11.56 7.64 7.58
CA LEU A 177 12.44 6.47 7.78
C LEU A 177 13.24 6.16 6.53
N ALA A 178 12.59 6.15 5.35
CA ALA A 178 13.28 5.95 4.07
C ALA A 178 14.41 6.95 3.83
N LYS A 179 14.20 8.22 4.18
CA LYS A 179 15.26 9.26 4.07
C LYS A 179 16.42 9.01 5.01
N TYR A 180 16.15 8.62 6.26
CA TYR A 180 17.20 8.32 7.22
C TYR A 180 18.05 7.12 6.81
N THR A 181 17.43 6.07 6.28
CA THR A 181 18.12 4.88 5.79
C THR A 181 19.06 5.22 4.64
N LEU A 182 18.61 5.99 3.65
CA LEU A 182 19.43 6.43 2.53
C LEU A 182 20.61 7.30 2.98
N ALA A 183 20.39 8.23 3.92
CA ALA A 183 21.46 9.08 4.46
C ALA A 183 22.51 8.26 5.23
N SER A 184 22.08 7.27 6.04
CA SER A 184 23.00 6.42 6.78
C SER A 184 23.84 5.51 5.86
N GLU A 185 23.25 5.01 4.79
CA GLU A 185 23.99 4.22 3.79
C GLU A 185 25.06 5.06 3.07
N GLN A 186 24.76 6.32 2.75
CA GLN A 186 25.72 7.24 2.15
C GLN A 186 26.89 7.51 3.09
N LEU A 187 26.63 7.83 4.37
CA LEU A 187 27.66 8.04 5.37
C LEU A 187 28.53 6.80 5.62
N ALA A 188 27.93 5.61 5.60
CA ALA A 188 28.66 4.35 5.77
C ALA A 188 29.62 4.10 4.57
N LYS A 189 29.19 4.44 3.36
CA LYS A 189 30.02 4.33 2.14
C LYS A 189 31.17 5.33 2.16
N GLU A 190 30.96 6.57 2.54
CA GLU A 190 32.01 7.58 2.67
C GLU A 190 33.07 7.15 3.70
N ARG A 191 32.66 6.65 4.87
CA ARG A 191 33.59 6.15 5.90
C ARG A 191 34.34 4.88 5.47
N GLY A 192 33.70 4.00 4.67
CA GLY A 192 34.35 2.79 4.16
C GLY A 192 35.45 3.07 3.15
N ILE A 193 35.43 4.21 2.47
CA ILE A 193 36.48 4.64 1.54
C ILE A 193 37.71 5.15 2.28
N ASP A 194 37.52 5.75 3.48
CA ASP A 194 38.63 6.31 4.28
C ASP A 194 39.51 5.23 4.94
N TYR A 195 39.06 3.98 5.00
CA TYR A 195 39.87 2.84 5.55
C TYR A 195 40.66 2.06 4.49
N CYS A 196 40.58 2.42 3.23
CA CYS A 196 41.27 1.76 2.11
C CYS A 196 42.44 2.58 1.56
N CYS A 197 42.96 3.63 2.28
CA CYS A 197 44.16 4.41 1.92
C CYS A 197 45.33 4.05 2.81
#